data_a39f36ad3cb861e9a55a55d65d561665
#
_entry.id   a39f36ad3cb861e9a55a55d65d561665
#
_cell.length_a   1.000
_cell.length_b   1.000
_cell.length_c   1.000
_cell.angle_alpha   90.00
_cell.angle_beta   90.00
_cell.angle_gamma   90.00
#
_symmetry.space_group_name_H-M   'P 1'
#
loop_
_entity.id
_entity.type
_entity.pdbx_description
1 polymer ?
#
loop_
_entity_poly.entity_id
_entity_poly.type
_entity_poly.pdbx_seq_one_letter_code
_entity_poly.pdbx_strand_id
1 'polypeptide(L)'
;CIRDRTGNYPYNISSQIFFKMLDYKDLIPCCTGMIQKEVAERIAAGPGSKTYGILSILIQAWYKVEYLFTVHEHVFNPPPKVKSAVIRMTRNETTELGCNEKLFKLIVKTTFNQRRKTLRNSISSILDKENPLSTDPIFNKRPEQLSVQEFIELTNQVEAALKNKTDIVYSNDIARKGTNKKE
;
A
#
# COMPACT_ATOMS: atom_id res chain seq x y z
N CYS A 1 -5.01 -13.56 26.30
CA CYS A 1 -3.62 -13.52 25.77
C CYS A 1 -3.32 -12.10 25.31
N ILE A 2 -2.32 -11.46 25.90
CA ILE A 2 -1.77 -10.21 25.37
C ILE A 2 -1.07 -10.56 24.06
N ARG A 3 -1.57 -10.04 22.95
CA ARG A 3 -1.04 -10.29 21.60
C ARG A 3 -0.17 -9.13 21.08
N ASP A 4 0.25 -8.26 21.99
CA ASP A 4 1.13 -7.16 21.66
C ASP A 4 2.51 -7.68 21.26
N ARG A 5 3.10 -7.04 20.26
CA ARG A 5 4.45 -7.35 19.78
C ARG A 5 5.38 -6.22 20.17
N THR A 6 6.39 -6.54 20.95
CA THR A 6 7.48 -5.60 21.27
C THR A 6 8.81 -6.24 20.91
N GLY A 7 9.76 -5.43 20.43
CA GLY A 7 11.06 -5.96 20.07
C GLY A 7 12.04 -4.94 19.52
N ASN A 8 13.31 -5.37 19.55
CA ASN A 8 14.37 -4.76 18.77
C ASN A 8 14.45 -5.54 17.44
N TYR A 9 13.96 -4.94 16.36
CA TYR A 9 13.87 -5.66 15.09
C TYR A 9 15.20 -5.59 14.32
N PRO A 10 15.66 -6.72 13.77
CA PRO A 10 16.84 -6.72 12.90
C PRO A 10 16.65 -5.80 11.71
N TYR A 11 17.61 -4.90 11.46
CA TYR A 11 17.46 -3.84 10.47
C TYR A 11 17.29 -4.35 9.04
N ASN A 12 17.95 -5.45 8.69
CA ASN A 12 17.91 -6.03 7.35
C ASN A 12 16.57 -6.67 6.97
N ILE A 13 15.73 -7.04 7.95
CA ILE A 13 14.45 -7.72 7.72
C ILE A 13 13.24 -6.99 8.31
N SER A 14 13.41 -5.81 8.91
CA SER A 14 12.31 -5.08 9.58
C SER A 14 11.10 -4.86 8.67
N SER A 15 11.31 -4.48 7.41
CA SER A 15 10.23 -4.32 6.44
C SER A 15 9.47 -5.63 6.18
N GLN A 16 10.16 -6.77 6.12
CA GLN A 16 9.54 -8.08 5.92
C GLN A 16 8.70 -8.48 7.14
N ILE A 17 9.18 -8.17 8.35
CA ILE A 17 8.45 -8.40 9.59
C ILE A 17 7.14 -7.60 9.58
N PHE A 18 7.16 -6.34 9.15
CA PHE A 18 5.94 -5.53 9.06
C PHE A 18 4.98 -6.02 7.98
N PHE A 19 5.46 -6.47 6.83
CA PHE A 19 4.58 -7.13 5.86
C PHE A 19 3.94 -8.39 6.43
N LYS A 20 4.72 -9.20 7.18
CA LYS A 20 4.18 -10.37 7.85
C LYS A 20 3.18 -10.02 8.95
N MET A 21 3.42 -8.93 9.69
CA MET A 21 2.46 -8.39 10.66
C MET A 21 1.12 -8.07 10.01
N LEU A 22 1.11 -7.49 8.82
CA LEU A 22 -0.11 -7.17 8.07
C LEU A 22 -0.90 -8.43 7.67
N ASP A 23 -0.24 -9.55 7.42
CA ASP A 23 -0.92 -10.82 7.14
C ASP A 23 -1.68 -11.35 8.38
N TYR A 24 -1.24 -10.96 9.60
CA TYR A 24 -1.83 -11.35 10.88
C TYR A 24 -2.43 -10.16 11.63
N LYS A 25 -2.83 -9.12 10.92
CA LYS A 25 -3.32 -7.86 11.49
C LYS A 25 -4.46 -8.03 12.51
N ASP A 26 -5.32 -9.02 12.30
CA ASP A 26 -6.47 -9.29 13.18
C ASP A 26 -6.07 -9.93 14.53
N LEU A 27 -4.84 -10.45 14.62
CA LEU A 27 -4.29 -11.06 15.82
C LEU A 27 -3.31 -10.15 16.56
N ILE A 28 -2.90 -9.03 15.98
CA ILE A 28 -1.87 -8.14 16.52
C ILE A 28 -2.46 -6.74 16.74
N PRO A 29 -3.00 -6.46 17.93
CA PRO A 29 -3.61 -5.16 18.22
C PRO A 29 -2.58 -4.04 18.36
N CYS A 30 -1.37 -4.35 18.80
CA CYS A 30 -0.29 -3.37 18.97
C CYS A 30 1.07 -3.98 18.64
N CYS A 31 1.90 -3.20 17.98
CA CYS A 31 3.28 -3.54 17.70
C CYS A 31 4.16 -2.33 18.01
N THR A 32 5.11 -2.50 18.93
CA THR A 32 6.07 -1.45 19.30
C THR A 32 7.46 -2.01 19.12
N GLY A 33 8.37 -1.21 18.58
CA GLY A 33 9.73 -1.70 18.44
C GLY A 33 10.71 -0.69 17.90
N MET A 34 11.97 -1.04 18.06
CA MET A 34 13.10 -0.28 17.58
C MET A 34 13.54 -0.78 16.22
N ILE A 35 13.70 0.14 15.28
CA ILE A 35 14.11 -0.09 13.90
C ILE A 35 15.07 1.01 13.45
N GLN A 36 15.60 0.92 12.24
CA GLN A 36 16.36 2.02 11.64
C GLN A 36 15.49 3.28 11.56
N LYS A 37 16.08 4.44 11.91
CA LYS A 37 15.40 5.72 11.88
C LYS A 37 14.76 6.03 10.53
N GLU A 38 15.47 5.78 9.43
CA GLU A 38 14.95 6.01 8.07
C GLU A 38 13.69 5.19 7.77
N VAL A 39 13.65 3.92 8.23
CA VAL A 39 12.49 3.04 8.05
C VAL A 39 11.32 3.53 8.91
N ALA A 40 11.59 3.96 10.14
CA ALA A 40 10.59 4.54 11.03
C ALA A 40 9.96 5.81 10.44
N GLU A 41 10.78 6.73 9.94
CA GLU A 41 10.34 7.95 9.27
C GLU A 41 9.50 7.64 8.02
N ARG A 42 9.90 6.62 7.26
CA ARG A 42 9.15 6.16 6.09
C ARG A 42 7.77 5.61 6.47
N ILE A 43 7.68 4.79 7.51
CA ILE A 43 6.40 4.21 7.96
C ILE A 43 5.47 5.30 8.52
N ALA A 44 6.00 6.29 9.24
CA ALA A 44 5.25 7.37 9.83
C ALA A 44 4.95 8.53 8.85
N ALA A 45 5.56 8.52 7.66
CA ALA A 45 5.41 9.60 6.68
C ALA A 45 3.97 9.74 6.17
N GLY A 46 3.54 10.99 5.98
CA GLY A 46 2.27 11.33 5.33
C GLY A 46 2.41 11.60 3.83
N PRO A 47 1.27 11.75 3.12
CA PRO A 47 1.25 12.10 1.70
C PRO A 47 2.05 13.36 1.37
N GLY A 48 2.67 13.39 0.21
CA GLY A 48 3.47 14.53 -0.27
C GLY A 48 4.91 14.55 0.23
N SER A 49 5.27 13.74 1.22
CA SER A 49 6.63 13.69 1.71
C SER A 49 7.53 12.79 0.86
N LYS A 50 8.84 13.12 0.84
CA LYS A 50 9.85 12.35 0.09
C LYS A 50 9.99 10.91 0.61
N THR A 51 9.74 10.68 1.89
CA THR A 51 9.86 9.38 2.56
C THR A 51 8.59 8.53 2.45
N TYR A 52 7.45 9.14 2.10
CA TYR A 52 6.19 8.43 1.92
C TYR A 52 6.28 7.36 0.83
N GLY A 53 5.82 6.15 1.10
CA GLY A 53 5.97 5.02 0.19
C GLY A 53 5.07 3.83 0.51
N ILE A 54 5.38 2.68 -0.10
CA ILE A 54 4.59 1.44 0.02
C ILE A 54 4.33 1.07 1.49
N LEU A 55 5.36 1.10 2.34
CA LEU A 55 5.23 0.78 3.77
C LEU A 55 4.30 1.75 4.49
N SER A 56 4.40 3.05 4.19
CA SER A 56 3.53 4.07 4.78
C SER A 56 2.06 3.72 4.55
N ILE A 57 1.69 3.49 3.29
CA ILE A 57 0.30 3.25 2.89
C ILE A 57 -0.21 1.93 3.43
N LEU A 58 0.53 0.84 3.25
CA LEU A 58 0.07 -0.49 3.64
C LEU A 58 -0.07 -0.63 5.16
N ILE A 59 0.80 0.01 5.94
CA ILE A 59 0.71 -0.02 7.40
C ILE A 59 -0.38 0.94 7.89
N GLN A 60 -0.41 2.18 7.41
CA GLN A 60 -1.37 3.18 7.85
C GLN A 60 -2.82 2.87 7.45
N ALA A 61 -3.04 2.01 6.45
CA ALA A 61 -4.36 1.48 6.14
C ALA A 61 -5.00 0.73 7.32
N TRP A 62 -4.17 0.09 8.18
CA TRP A 62 -4.62 -0.79 9.25
C TRP A 62 -4.17 -0.37 10.65
N TYR A 63 -3.14 0.47 10.75
CA TYR A 63 -2.52 0.87 12.00
C TYR A 63 -2.35 2.38 12.08
N LYS A 64 -2.63 2.95 13.23
CA LYS A 64 -2.15 4.27 13.61
C LYS A 64 -0.68 4.15 13.97
N VAL A 65 0.17 4.95 13.32
CA VAL A 65 1.62 4.94 13.51
C VAL A 65 2.03 6.14 14.33
N GLU A 66 2.82 5.91 15.36
CA GLU A 66 3.38 6.93 16.24
C GLU A 66 4.90 6.78 16.28
N TYR A 67 5.60 7.81 15.85
CA TYR A 67 7.06 7.92 16.03
C TYR A 67 7.33 8.41 17.45
N LEU A 68 7.85 7.55 18.31
CA LEU A 68 8.00 7.87 19.73
C LEU A 68 9.25 8.69 19.98
N PHE A 69 10.43 8.16 19.64
CA PHE A 69 11.71 8.86 19.82
C PHE A 69 12.82 8.23 18.97
N THR A 70 13.88 9.02 18.79
CA THR A 70 15.12 8.59 18.13
C THR A 70 16.11 8.05 19.17
N VAL A 71 16.83 6.98 18.83
CA VAL A 71 17.91 6.40 19.61
C VAL A 71 19.22 6.61 18.85
N HIS A 72 20.17 7.27 19.49
CA HIS A 72 21.46 7.57 18.88
C HIS A 72 22.38 6.35 18.90
N GLU A 73 23.27 6.27 17.93
CA GLU A 73 24.19 5.15 17.73
C GLU A 73 25.14 4.89 18.91
N HIS A 74 25.52 5.94 19.60
CA HIS A 74 26.49 5.86 20.72
C HIS A 74 25.96 5.17 21.98
N VAL A 75 24.65 4.91 22.08
CA VAL A 75 24.08 4.16 23.23
C VAL A 75 24.25 2.65 23.10
N PHE A 76 24.75 2.20 21.97
CA PHE A 76 24.97 0.77 21.67
C PHE A 76 26.46 0.40 21.75
N ASN A 77 26.75 -0.82 22.12
CA ASN A 77 28.08 -1.39 22.12
C ASN A 77 28.08 -2.78 21.44
N PRO A 78 28.69 -2.95 20.25
CA PRO A 78 29.29 -1.92 19.41
C PRO A 78 28.24 -0.97 18.79
N PRO A 79 28.62 0.28 18.47
CA PRO A 79 27.68 1.25 17.89
C PRO A 79 27.32 0.88 16.45
N PRO A 80 26.04 0.89 16.06
CA PRO A 80 25.63 0.70 14.67
C PRO A 80 26.00 1.92 13.82
N LYS A 81 26.08 1.73 12.50
CA LYS A 81 26.40 2.80 11.54
C LYS A 81 25.26 3.80 11.31
N VAL A 82 24.07 3.53 11.84
CA VAL A 82 22.84 4.31 11.59
C VAL A 82 22.09 4.53 12.91
N LYS A 83 21.36 5.63 12.96
CA LYS A 83 20.45 5.91 14.08
C LYS A 83 19.26 4.97 14.06
N SER A 84 18.73 4.70 15.23
CA SER A 84 17.52 3.93 15.43
C SER A 84 16.36 4.83 15.83
N ALA A 85 15.15 4.32 15.75
CA ALA A 85 13.97 4.96 16.29
C ALA A 85 13.01 3.92 16.82
N VAL A 86 12.24 4.32 17.82
CA VAL A 86 11.16 3.51 18.39
C VAL A 86 9.85 4.03 17.82
N ILE A 87 9.07 3.12 17.25
CA ILE A 87 7.71 3.39 16.74
C ILE A 87 6.71 2.52 17.46
N ARG A 88 5.48 3.02 17.54
CA ARG A 88 4.32 2.26 17.99
C ARG A 88 3.28 2.24 16.89
N MET A 89 2.75 1.09 16.59
CA MET A 89 1.68 0.85 15.63
C MET A 89 0.52 0.21 16.36
N THR A 90 -0.59 0.91 16.47
CA THR A 90 -1.82 0.43 17.13
C THR A 90 -2.88 0.21 16.08
N ARG A 91 -3.57 -0.95 16.12
CA ARG A 91 -4.69 -1.21 15.21
C ARG A 91 -5.66 -0.04 15.26
N ASN A 92 -6.03 0.47 14.08
CA ASN A 92 -7.10 1.43 13.94
C ASN A 92 -8.47 0.71 13.89
N GLU A 93 -9.54 1.48 13.78
CA GLU A 93 -10.91 0.95 13.75
C GLU A 93 -11.28 0.29 12.41
N THR A 94 -10.38 0.28 11.43
CA THR A 94 -10.61 -0.31 10.11
C THR A 94 -10.69 -1.82 10.22
N THR A 95 -11.88 -2.37 10.09
CA THR A 95 -12.12 -3.83 10.00
C THR A 95 -11.98 -4.31 8.57
N GLU A 96 -12.48 -3.52 7.61
CA GLU A 96 -12.40 -3.76 6.18
C GLU A 96 -12.01 -2.46 5.47
N LEU A 97 -11.17 -2.54 4.44
CA LEU A 97 -10.76 -1.37 3.65
C LEU A 97 -11.89 -0.79 2.78
N GLY A 98 -12.98 -1.54 2.59
CA GLY A 98 -14.01 -1.18 1.63
C GLY A 98 -13.59 -1.31 0.16
N CYS A 99 -12.52 -2.05 -0.10
CA CYS A 99 -12.02 -2.37 -1.44
C CYS A 99 -11.34 -3.75 -1.47
N ASN A 100 -11.04 -4.24 -2.66
CA ASN A 100 -10.29 -5.48 -2.83
C ASN A 100 -8.84 -5.32 -2.34
N GLU A 101 -8.49 -5.93 -1.20
CA GLU A 101 -7.17 -5.81 -0.57
C GLU A 101 -6.03 -6.29 -1.47
N LYS A 102 -6.23 -7.33 -2.28
CA LYS A 102 -5.21 -7.84 -3.20
C LYS A 102 -4.92 -6.83 -4.30
N LEU A 103 -5.98 -6.27 -4.88
CA LEU A 103 -5.88 -5.23 -5.91
C LEU A 103 -5.28 -3.94 -5.33
N PHE A 104 -5.69 -3.53 -4.13
CA PHE A 104 -5.10 -2.40 -3.41
C PHE A 104 -3.58 -2.55 -3.24
N LYS A 105 -3.11 -3.70 -2.71
CA LYS A 105 -1.69 -4.01 -2.56
C LYS A 105 -0.96 -3.98 -3.91
N LEU A 106 -1.57 -4.49 -4.97
CA LEU A 106 -1.01 -4.50 -6.32
C LEU A 106 -0.88 -3.08 -6.87
N ILE A 107 -1.92 -2.27 -6.79
CA ILE A 107 -1.92 -0.87 -7.26
C ILE A 107 -0.85 -0.07 -6.52
N VAL A 108 -0.80 -0.13 -5.20
CA VAL A 108 0.21 0.57 -4.39
C VAL A 108 1.63 0.17 -4.82
N LYS A 109 1.92 -1.13 -4.92
CA LYS A 109 3.25 -1.60 -5.35
C LYS A 109 3.59 -1.16 -6.77
N THR A 110 2.68 -1.32 -7.72
CA THR A 110 2.89 -1.00 -9.14
C THR A 110 3.16 0.49 -9.33
N THR A 111 2.36 1.35 -8.70
CA THR A 111 2.50 2.80 -8.82
C THR A 111 3.78 3.32 -8.18
N PHE A 112 4.17 2.82 -7.01
CA PHE A 112 5.41 3.23 -6.33
C PHE A 112 6.68 2.67 -6.97
N ASN A 113 6.63 1.55 -7.68
CA ASN A 113 7.75 1.09 -8.50
C ASN A 113 8.10 2.10 -9.61
N GLN A 114 7.14 2.93 -10.01
CA GLN A 114 7.32 4.00 -10.98
C GLN A 114 7.04 5.38 -10.34
N ARG A 115 7.47 5.60 -9.12
CA ARG A 115 7.16 6.75 -8.27
C ARG A 115 7.24 8.12 -8.96
N ARG A 116 8.19 8.31 -9.90
CA ARG A 116 8.38 9.58 -10.60
C ARG A 116 7.36 9.84 -11.72
N LYS A 117 6.61 8.82 -12.12
CA LYS A 117 5.56 8.93 -13.15
C LYS A 117 4.22 9.28 -12.51
N THR A 118 3.33 9.86 -13.33
CA THR A 118 1.92 10.04 -12.95
C THR A 118 1.22 8.70 -12.83
N LEU A 119 0.10 8.66 -12.12
CA LEU A 119 -0.69 7.43 -11.97
C LEU A 119 -1.09 6.85 -13.33
N ARG A 120 -1.52 7.69 -14.28
CA ARG A 120 -1.85 7.28 -15.65
C ARG A 120 -0.77 6.42 -16.31
N ASN A 121 0.50 6.78 -16.09
CA ASN A 121 1.62 6.04 -16.68
C ASN A 121 2.08 4.87 -15.81
N SER A 122 1.97 4.98 -14.48
CA SER A 122 2.47 3.96 -13.57
C SER A 122 1.52 2.77 -13.40
N ILE A 123 0.20 2.95 -13.64
CA ILE A 123 -0.81 1.91 -13.53
C ILE A 123 -1.13 1.22 -14.88
N SER A 124 -0.46 1.63 -15.96
CA SER A 124 -0.77 1.16 -17.32
C SER A 124 -0.64 -0.36 -17.53
N SER A 125 0.04 -1.07 -16.63
CA SER A 125 0.08 -2.54 -16.62
C SER A 125 -1.17 -3.20 -16.04
N ILE A 126 -2.01 -2.44 -15.33
CA ILE A 126 -3.25 -2.92 -14.69
C ILE A 126 -4.47 -2.39 -15.45
N LEU A 127 -4.46 -1.10 -15.77
CA LEU A 127 -5.54 -0.39 -16.46
C LEU A 127 -5.01 0.18 -17.77
N ASP A 128 -5.70 -0.11 -18.87
CA ASP A 128 -5.37 0.42 -20.20
C ASP A 128 -5.44 1.97 -20.19
N LYS A 129 -4.48 2.60 -20.87
CA LYS A 129 -4.43 4.08 -20.98
C LYS A 129 -5.61 4.68 -21.74
N GLU A 130 -6.22 3.89 -22.62
CA GLU A 130 -7.39 4.28 -23.40
C GLU A 130 -8.70 4.14 -22.58
N ASN A 131 -8.64 3.54 -21.38
CA ASN A 131 -9.82 3.44 -20.54
C ASN A 131 -10.31 4.84 -20.15
N PRO A 132 -11.62 5.12 -20.25
CA PRO A 132 -12.20 6.42 -19.91
C PRO A 132 -11.84 6.89 -18.48
N LEU A 133 -11.67 5.97 -17.55
CA LEU A 133 -11.24 6.25 -16.19
C LEU A 133 -9.89 7.00 -16.14
N SER A 134 -9.01 6.76 -17.10
CA SER A 134 -7.70 7.42 -17.20
C SER A 134 -7.78 8.94 -17.41
N THR A 135 -8.95 9.48 -17.73
CA THR A 135 -9.19 10.93 -17.87
C THR A 135 -9.47 11.64 -16.55
N ASP A 136 -9.78 10.89 -15.49
CA ASP A 136 -10.03 11.46 -14.17
C ASP A 136 -8.79 12.23 -13.67
N PRO A 137 -8.96 13.42 -13.07
CA PRO A 137 -7.87 14.26 -12.57
C PRO A 137 -6.91 13.54 -11.59
N ILE A 138 -7.36 12.53 -10.86
CA ILE A 138 -6.54 11.75 -9.94
C ILE A 138 -5.35 11.10 -10.69
N PHE A 139 -5.54 10.70 -11.95
CA PHE A 139 -4.51 10.04 -12.76
C PHE A 139 -3.36 10.96 -13.19
N ASN A 140 -3.53 12.28 -13.04
CA ASN A 140 -2.45 13.25 -13.25
C ASN A 140 -1.55 13.41 -12.02
N LYS A 141 -2.01 12.97 -10.85
CA LYS A 141 -1.21 12.97 -9.62
C LYS A 141 -0.11 11.91 -9.67
N ARG A 142 0.92 12.10 -8.84
CA ARG A 142 1.94 11.07 -8.56
C ARG A 142 1.53 10.22 -7.36
N PRO A 143 1.99 8.97 -7.26
CA PRO A 143 1.62 8.07 -6.15
C PRO A 143 1.87 8.67 -4.77
N GLU A 144 2.95 9.43 -4.62
CA GLU A 144 3.32 10.05 -3.33
C GLU A 144 2.35 11.14 -2.86
N GLN A 145 1.51 11.65 -3.74
CA GLN A 145 0.54 12.70 -3.42
C GLN A 145 -0.78 12.16 -2.89
N LEU A 146 -1.02 10.85 -3.05
CA LEU A 146 -2.27 10.22 -2.64
C LEU A 146 -2.23 9.78 -1.19
N SER A 147 -3.31 10.06 -0.47
CA SER A 147 -3.60 9.48 0.83
C SER A 147 -4.00 8.00 0.73
N VAL A 148 -4.04 7.31 1.87
CA VAL A 148 -4.56 5.94 1.95
C VAL A 148 -5.99 5.86 1.43
N GLN A 149 -6.84 6.83 1.79
CA GLN A 149 -8.24 6.88 1.36
C GLN A 149 -8.36 7.05 -0.16
N GLU A 150 -7.57 7.94 -0.76
CA GLU A 150 -7.55 8.11 -2.22
C GLU A 150 -7.08 6.85 -2.94
N PHE A 151 -6.16 6.06 -2.36
CA PHE A 151 -5.77 4.75 -2.90
C PHE A 151 -6.90 3.71 -2.80
N ILE A 152 -7.70 3.73 -1.75
CA ILE A 152 -8.89 2.86 -1.60
C ILE A 152 -9.92 3.22 -2.68
N GLU A 153 -10.23 4.49 -2.87
CA GLU A 153 -11.14 4.98 -3.91
C GLU A 153 -10.66 4.62 -5.31
N LEU A 154 -9.37 4.85 -5.60
CA LEU A 154 -8.73 4.46 -6.86
C LEU A 154 -8.86 2.95 -7.10
N THR A 155 -8.69 2.14 -6.07
CA THR A 155 -8.82 0.69 -6.17
C THR A 155 -10.23 0.27 -6.56
N ASN A 156 -11.26 0.87 -5.96
CA ASN A 156 -12.65 0.61 -6.29
C ASN A 156 -12.99 1.02 -7.74
N GLN A 157 -12.51 2.19 -8.17
CA GLN A 157 -12.71 2.65 -9.55
C GLN A 157 -12.04 1.71 -10.56
N VAL A 158 -10.81 1.28 -10.29
CA VAL A 158 -10.08 0.35 -11.16
C VAL A 158 -10.75 -1.03 -11.18
N GLU A 159 -11.22 -1.54 -10.05
CA GLU A 159 -11.93 -2.80 -9.99
C GLU A 159 -13.22 -2.79 -10.82
N ALA A 160 -13.99 -1.71 -10.72
CA ALA A 160 -15.21 -1.52 -11.53
C ALA A 160 -14.88 -1.48 -13.03
N ALA A 161 -13.83 -0.74 -13.43
CA ALA A 161 -13.41 -0.66 -14.83
C ALA A 161 -12.93 -2.01 -15.39
N LEU A 162 -12.26 -2.84 -14.58
CA LEU A 162 -11.84 -4.19 -14.98
C LEU A 162 -13.01 -5.14 -15.14
N LYS A 163 -14.02 -5.09 -14.25
CA LYS A 163 -15.25 -5.88 -14.36
C LYS A 163 -16.01 -5.54 -15.63
N ASN A 164 -16.22 -4.26 -15.92
CA ASN A 164 -16.91 -3.83 -17.15
C ASN A 164 -16.20 -4.34 -18.42
N LYS A 165 -14.86 -4.37 -18.44
CA LYS A 165 -14.10 -4.91 -19.59
C LYS A 165 -14.34 -6.41 -19.77
N THR A 166 -14.42 -7.16 -18.70
CA THR A 166 -14.69 -8.61 -18.74
C THR A 166 -16.10 -8.89 -19.27
N ASP A 167 -17.09 -8.16 -18.82
CA ASP A 167 -18.49 -8.33 -19.26
C ASP A 167 -18.67 -7.99 -20.75
N ILE A 168 -17.98 -6.96 -21.26
CA ILE A 168 -17.99 -6.61 -22.68
C ILE A 168 -17.36 -7.72 -23.53
N VAL A 169 -16.27 -8.34 -23.09
CA VAL A 169 -15.63 -9.45 -23.81
C VAL A 169 -16.54 -10.65 -23.87
N TYR A 170 -17.18 -11.03 -22.78
CA TYR A 170 -18.16 -12.14 -22.77
C TYR A 170 -19.38 -11.86 -23.65
N SER A 171 -19.91 -10.65 -23.62
CA SER A 171 -21.06 -10.25 -24.46
C SER A 171 -20.72 -10.33 -25.96
N ASN A 172 -19.52 -9.88 -26.34
CA ASN A 172 -19.06 -9.94 -27.75
C ASN A 172 -18.79 -11.37 -28.22
N ASP A 173 -18.30 -12.26 -27.36
CA ASP A 173 -18.08 -13.67 -27.69
C ASP A 173 -19.40 -14.45 -27.87
N ILE A 174 -20.43 -14.11 -27.09
CA ILE A 174 -21.78 -14.66 -27.24
C ILE A 174 -22.41 -14.18 -28.54
N ALA A 175 -22.27 -12.90 -28.86
CA ALA A 175 -22.80 -12.33 -30.11
C ALA A 175 -22.15 -12.96 -31.36
N ARG A 176 -20.82 -13.20 -31.35
CA ARG A 176 -20.10 -13.86 -32.44
C ARG A 176 -20.49 -15.33 -32.63
N LYS A 177 -20.79 -16.05 -31.54
CA LYS A 177 -21.25 -17.45 -31.62
C LYS A 177 -22.70 -17.58 -32.07
N GLY A 178 -23.53 -16.53 -31.91
CA GLY A 178 -24.92 -16.51 -32.34
C GLY A 178 -25.11 -16.31 -33.86
N THR A 179 -24.14 -15.66 -34.51
CA THR A 179 -24.20 -15.35 -35.97
C THR A 179 -23.76 -16.53 -36.88
N ASN A 180 -23.05 -17.55 -36.33
CA ASN A 180 -22.57 -18.70 -37.09
C ASN A 180 -23.53 -19.90 -37.09
N LYS A 181 -24.82 -19.74 -36.74
CA LYS A 181 -25.84 -20.82 -36.78
C LYS A 181 -26.96 -20.56 -37.77
N LYS A 182 -26.70 -19.76 -38.80
CA LYS A 182 -27.63 -19.60 -39.92
C LYS A 182 -26.85 -19.69 -41.23
N GLU A 183 -26.46 -20.89 -41.58
CA GLU A 183 -26.26 -21.40 -42.93
C GLU A 183 -26.62 -22.88 -42.96
#